data_bed68fa2e865aead8dfbb8862142a964
#
_entry.id   bed68fa2e865aead8dfbb8862142a964
#
_cell.length_a   1.000
_cell.length_b   1.000
_cell.length_c   1.000
_cell.angle_alpha   90.00
_cell.angle_beta   90.00
_cell.angle_gamma   90.00
#
_symmetry.space_group_name_H-M   'P 1'
#
loop_
_entity.id
_entity.type
_entity.pdbx_description
1 polymer ?
#
loop_
_entity_poly.entity_id
_entity_poly.type
_entity_poly.pdbx_seq_one_letter_code
_entity_poly.pdbx_strand_id
1 'polypeptide(L)'
;VAVADDRRGVVLAALDECGVDRFDVVGLSLGGAIAQWLAAHSGRVDRAVFAATATFLGGAEKWEERTATARRDGTGALADGLVENWFTPAYRRDHPDTIRTIRDMIDSVDDEGYAQNGDALATWDFEAELGLIECPVLTIAGASDPTCPPDALAKIAAGVSGPAESVVIDPGAHQVAIENPADFNDALTQFLAE
;
A
#
# COMPACT_ATOMS: atom_id res chain seq x y z
N VAL A 1 -5.24 8.23 15.96
CA VAL A 1 -6.59 7.95 15.45
C VAL A 1 -7.05 9.09 14.53
N ALA A 2 -6.87 10.39 14.89
CA ALA A 2 -7.44 11.51 14.14
C ALA A 2 -6.85 11.71 12.71
N VAL A 3 -5.56 11.48 12.48
CA VAL A 3 -4.91 11.76 11.17
C VAL A 3 -5.25 10.69 10.11
N ALA A 4 -5.44 9.45 10.53
CA ALA A 4 -5.89 8.39 9.62
C ALA A 4 -7.36 8.59 9.22
N ASP A 5 -8.21 9.05 10.11
CA ASP A 5 -9.62 9.37 9.85
C ASP A 5 -9.78 10.50 8.82
N ASP A 6 -8.91 11.50 8.85
CA ASP A 6 -8.96 12.66 7.93
C ASP A 6 -8.72 12.27 6.47
N ARG A 7 -7.77 11.39 6.20
CA ARG A 7 -7.44 10.96 4.83
C ARG A 7 -8.46 10.05 4.18
N ARG A 8 -9.12 9.21 4.96
CA ARG A 8 -10.22 8.35 4.54
C ARG A 8 -11.42 9.20 4.16
N GLY A 9 -11.70 10.24 4.96
CA GLY A 9 -12.71 11.24 4.68
C GLY A 9 -12.42 12.01 3.39
N VAL A 10 -11.16 12.33 3.08
CA VAL A 10 -10.77 13.02 1.83
C VAL A 10 -11.09 12.17 0.59
N VAL A 11 -10.81 10.85 0.61
CA VAL A 11 -11.16 9.97 -0.52
C VAL A 11 -12.67 9.94 -0.75
N LEU A 12 -13.45 9.75 0.31
CA LEU A 12 -14.92 9.69 0.20
C LEU A 12 -15.50 11.04 -0.24
N ALA A 13 -15.00 12.16 0.27
CA ALA A 13 -15.42 13.49 -0.15
C ALA A 13 -15.12 13.75 -1.63
N ALA A 14 -13.93 13.36 -2.13
CA ALA A 14 -13.60 13.48 -3.54
C ALA A 14 -14.54 12.64 -4.44
N LEU A 15 -14.89 11.43 -4.01
CA LEU A 15 -15.85 10.58 -4.71
C LEU A 15 -17.24 11.20 -4.72
N ASP A 16 -17.67 11.82 -3.60
CA ASP A 16 -18.95 12.52 -3.49
C ASP A 16 -19.01 13.73 -4.44
N GLU A 17 -17.94 14.51 -4.52
CA GLU A 17 -17.82 15.64 -5.46
C GLU A 17 -17.90 15.17 -6.93
N CYS A 18 -17.41 13.96 -7.22
CA CYS A 18 -17.48 13.36 -8.55
C CYS A 18 -18.83 12.65 -8.82
N GLY A 19 -19.74 12.56 -7.86
CA GLY A 19 -21.00 11.84 -7.98
C GLY A 19 -20.84 10.31 -8.08
N VAL A 20 -19.77 9.76 -7.52
CA VAL A 20 -19.46 8.32 -7.52
C VAL A 20 -20.00 7.70 -6.25
N ASP A 21 -21.07 6.93 -6.33
CA ASP A 21 -21.71 6.27 -5.18
C ASP A 21 -21.00 4.97 -4.78
N ARG A 22 -20.59 4.16 -5.76
CA ARG A 22 -19.86 2.90 -5.55
C ARG A 22 -18.63 2.83 -6.42
N PHE A 23 -17.62 2.11 -5.97
CA PHE A 23 -16.32 2.04 -6.65
C PHE A 23 -15.57 0.76 -6.33
N ASP A 24 -14.66 0.39 -7.23
CA ASP A 24 -13.59 -0.56 -6.96
C ASP A 24 -12.39 0.21 -6.38
N VAL A 25 -11.68 -0.39 -5.43
CA VAL A 25 -10.50 0.23 -4.82
C VAL A 25 -9.26 -0.61 -5.03
N VAL A 26 -8.19 0.04 -5.49
CA VAL A 26 -6.85 -0.56 -5.59
C VAL A 26 -5.90 0.22 -4.72
N GLY A 27 -5.27 -0.43 -3.75
CA GLY A 27 -4.32 0.22 -2.84
C GLY A 27 -3.02 -0.55 -2.69
N LEU A 28 -1.89 0.16 -2.87
CA LEU A 28 -0.56 -0.37 -2.62
C LEU A 28 0.01 0.23 -1.34
N SER A 29 0.57 -0.62 -0.45
CA SER A 29 1.26 -0.22 0.78
C SER A 29 0.37 0.64 1.70
N LEU A 30 0.69 1.91 1.94
CA LEU A 30 -0.18 2.87 2.63
C LEU A 30 -1.56 2.96 1.96
N GLY A 31 -1.60 3.00 0.62
CA GLY A 31 -2.86 2.96 -0.13
C GLY A 31 -3.64 1.67 0.15
N GLY A 32 -2.96 0.55 0.38
CA GLY A 32 -3.57 -0.71 0.79
C GLY A 32 -4.19 -0.65 2.20
N ALA A 33 -3.58 0.06 3.14
CA ALA A 33 -4.17 0.31 4.45
C ALA A 33 -5.45 1.17 4.34
N ILE A 34 -5.41 2.21 3.51
CA ILE A 34 -6.60 3.04 3.23
C ILE A 34 -7.69 2.19 2.56
N ALA A 35 -7.34 1.37 1.58
CA ALA A 35 -8.28 0.49 0.87
C ALA A 35 -8.93 -0.55 1.78
N GLN A 36 -8.19 -1.15 2.72
CA GLN A 36 -8.72 -2.06 3.74
C GLN A 36 -9.79 -1.35 4.57
N TRP A 37 -9.50 -0.14 5.04
CA TRP A 37 -10.47 0.62 5.81
C TRP A 37 -11.72 0.98 4.99
N LEU A 38 -11.54 1.44 3.75
CA LEU A 38 -12.67 1.79 2.87
C LEU A 38 -13.55 0.57 2.60
N ALA A 39 -12.95 -0.60 2.34
CA ALA A 39 -13.68 -1.83 2.12
C ALA A 39 -14.49 -2.28 3.34
N ALA A 40 -13.97 -2.07 4.56
CA ALA A 40 -14.65 -2.46 5.79
C ALA A 40 -15.74 -1.48 6.25
N HIS A 41 -15.56 -0.17 6.00
CA HIS A 41 -16.36 0.85 6.68
C HIS A 41 -17.18 1.77 5.78
N SER A 42 -16.87 1.90 4.48
CA SER A 42 -17.61 2.83 3.62
C SER A 42 -18.98 2.30 3.15
N GLY A 43 -19.11 0.98 3.05
CA GLY A 43 -20.28 0.34 2.43
C GLY A 43 -20.41 0.59 0.93
N ARG A 44 -19.38 1.17 0.28
CA ARG A 44 -19.39 1.66 -1.11
C ARG A 44 -18.42 0.90 -2.03
N VAL A 45 -17.61 0.00 -1.48
CA VAL A 45 -16.62 -0.77 -2.27
C VAL A 45 -17.26 -2.00 -2.87
N ASP A 46 -17.18 -2.13 -4.19
CA ASP A 46 -17.66 -3.31 -4.93
C ASP A 46 -16.60 -4.42 -4.96
N ARG A 47 -15.35 -4.06 -5.24
CA ARG A 47 -14.16 -4.96 -5.21
C ARG A 47 -12.97 -4.23 -4.62
N ALA A 48 -12.11 -4.97 -3.93
CA ALA A 48 -10.90 -4.40 -3.33
C ALA A 48 -9.65 -5.16 -3.75
N VAL A 49 -8.60 -4.44 -4.12
CA VAL A 49 -7.26 -4.99 -4.40
C VAL A 49 -6.27 -4.41 -3.39
N PHE A 50 -5.63 -5.29 -2.65
CA PHE A 50 -4.61 -4.95 -1.66
C PHE A 50 -3.24 -5.44 -2.16
N ALA A 51 -2.38 -4.51 -2.56
CA ALA A 51 -1.05 -4.82 -3.08
C ALA A 51 0.05 -4.40 -2.11
N ALA A 52 1.05 -5.25 -1.90
CA ALA A 52 2.25 -4.96 -1.10
C ALA A 52 1.92 -4.22 0.22
N THR A 53 0.94 -4.71 0.98
CA THR A 53 0.45 -4.10 2.23
C THR A 53 0.32 -5.13 3.34
N ALA A 54 -0.10 -4.69 4.53
CA ALA A 54 -0.30 -5.56 5.68
C ALA A 54 -1.37 -4.99 6.62
N THR A 55 -1.87 -5.81 7.54
CA THR A 55 -2.72 -5.35 8.63
C THR A 55 -1.94 -4.59 9.70
N PHE A 56 -0.62 -4.79 9.78
CA PHE A 56 0.29 -4.11 10.69
C PHE A 56 1.57 -3.73 9.94
N LEU A 57 1.92 -2.45 9.94
CA LEU A 57 3.00 -1.90 9.11
C LEU A 57 4.26 -1.51 9.91
N GLY A 58 4.52 -2.20 11.02
CA GLY A 58 5.78 -2.14 11.76
C GLY A 58 5.75 -1.34 13.06
N GLY A 59 4.61 -0.69 13.40
CA GLY A 59 4.39 -0.08 14.70
C GLY A 59 5.19 1.20 15.00
N ALA A 60 4.98 1.74 16.21
CA ALA A 60 5.49 3.04 16.61
C ALA A 60 7.01 3.15 16.53
N GLU A 61 7.77 2.20 17.08
CA GLU A 61 9.24 2.26 17.12
C GLU A 61 9.87 2.47 15.73
N LYS A 62 9.42 1.70 14.74
CA LYS A 62 9.91 1.80 13.35
C LYS A 62 9.58 3.16 12.72
N TRP A 63 8.36 3.64 12.95
CA TRP A 63 7.89 4.86 12.31
C TRP A 63 8.38 6.14 13.00
N GLU A 64 8.55 6.15 14.33
CA GLU A 64 9.09 7.29 15.08
C GLU A 64 10.49 7.69 14.60
N GLU A 65 11.40 6.72 14.43
CA GLU A 65 12.73 6.99 13.91
C GLU A 65 12.68 7.56 12.49
N ARG A 66 11.83 6.98 11.64
CA ARG A 66 11.71 7.31 10.23
C ARG A 66 11.08 8.68 10.02
N THR A 67 10.02 9.01 10.76
CA THR A 67 9.36 10.33 10.71
C THR A 67 10.24 11.43 11.30
N ALA A 68 10.98 11.12 12.36
CA ALA A 68 11.97 12.03 12.92
C ALA A 68 13.10 12.35 11.93
N THR A 69 13.56 11.36 11.17
CA THR A 69 14.56 11.55 10.11
C THR A 69 14.00 12.43 8.99
N ALA A 70 12.79 12.14 8.51
CA ALA A 70 12.15 12.96 7.47
C ALA A 70 12.02 14.42 7.90
N ARG A 71 11.56 14.68 9.13
CA ARG A 71 11.42 16.06 9.67
C ARG A 71 12.74 16.78 9.87
N ARG A 72 13.80 16.07 10.21
CA ARG A 72 15.12 16.68 10.52
C ARG A 72 15.98 16.84 9.29
N ASP A 73 16.04 15.82 8.44
CA ASP A 73 17.03 15.69 7.36
C ASP A 73 16.38 15.68 5.97
N GLY A 74 15.04 15.70 5.90
CA GLY A 74 14.26 15.59 4.67
C GLY A 74 14.01 14.14 4.23
N THR A 75 13.02 13.94 3.36
CA THR A 75 12.66 12.64 2.79
C THR A 75 13.79 12.06 1.93
N GLY A 76 14.61 12.92 1.30
CA GLY A 76 15.78 12.49 0.54
C GLY A 76 16.77 11.65 1.35
N ALA A 77 16.89 11.90 2.67
CA ALA A 77 17.74 11.11 3.56
C ALA A 77 17.27 9.64 3.69
N LEU A 78 16.02 9.35 3.37
CA LEU A 78 15.43 8.02 3.41
C LEU A 78 15.51 7.30 2.05
N ALA A 79 15.80 8.00 0.96
CA ALA A 79 15.62 7.52 -0.41
C ALA A 79 16.40 6.24 -0.71
N ASP A 80 17.65 6.14 -0.28
CA ASP A 80 18.49 4.96 -0.53
C ASP A 80 17.91 3.71 0.13
N GLY A 81 17.59 3.77 1.41
CA GLY A 81 17.02 2.65 2.15
C GLY A 81 15.61 2.27 1.65
N LEU A 82 14.83 3.24 1.18
CA LEU A 82 13.53 2.99 0.56
C LEU A 82 13.69 2.20 -0.73
N VAL A 83 14.52 2.68 -1.64
CA VAL A 83 14.78 2.03 -2.94
C VAL A 83 15.35 0.62 -2.77
N GLU A 84 16.21 0.40 -1.75
CA GLU A 84 16.73 -0.93 -1.44
C GLU A 84 15.64 -1.94 -1.07
N ASN A 85 14.63 -1.50 -0.33
CA ASN A 85 13.52 -2.34 0.09
C ASN A 85 12.41 -2.43 -0.98
N TRP A 86 12.29 -1.43 -1.86
CA TRP A 86 11.19 -1.34 -2.82
C TRP A 86 11.43 -2.15 -4.08
N PHE A 87 12.69 -2.40 -4.45
CA PHE A 87 13.05 -3.06 -5.70
C PHE A 87 14.07 -4.18 -5.48
N THR A 88 13.96 -5.25 -6.25
CA THR A 88 14.95 -6.32 -6.22
C THR A 88 16.34 -5.80 -6.64
N PRO A 89 17.43 -6.44 -6.17
CA PRO A 89 18.79 -6.07 -6.60
C PRO A 89 18.99 -6.15 -8.11
N ALA A 90 18.33 -7.09 -8.78
CA ALA A 90 18.38 -7.23 -10.23
C ALA A 90 17.74 -6.02 -10.93
N TYR A 91 16.52 -5.65 -10.52
CA TYR A 91 15.82 -4.50 -11.09
C TYR A 91 16.62 -3.20 -10.91
N ARG A 92 17.15 -2.95 -9.71
CA ARG A 92 17.97 -1.75 -9.42
C ARG A 92 19.19 -1.65 -10.32
N ARG A 93 19.87 -2.78 -10.61
CA ARG A 93 21.02 -2.82 -11.51
C ARG A 93 20.65 -2.56 -12.96
N ASP A 94 19.55 -3.17 -13.40
CA ASP A 94 19.16 -3.21 -14.81
C ASP A 94 18.31 -1.99 -15.24
N HIS A 95 17.75 -1.24 -14.27
CA HIS A 95 16.91 -0.05 -14.49
C HIS A 95 17.37 1.20 -13.73
N PRO A 96 18.64 1.64 -13.88
CA PRO A 96 19.21 2.74 -13.08
C PRO A 96 18.49 4.08 -13.28
N ASP A 97 17.90 4.31 -14.45
CA ASP A 97 17.17 5.55 -14.74
C ASP A 97 15.82 5.59 -14.01
N THR A 98 15.09 4.47 -13.95
CA THR A 98 13.87 4.35 -13.13
C THR A 98 14.20 4.57 -11.65
N ILE A 99 15.27 3.95 -11.16
CA ILE A 99 15.69 4.10 -9.77
C ILE A 99 16.02 5.55 -9.44
N ARG A 100 16.70 6.27 -10.35
CA ARG A 100 16.97 7.71 -10.18
C ARG A 100 15.68 8.51 -10.11
N THR A 101 14.75 8.27 -11.02
CA THR A 101 13.45 8.94 -11.01
C THR A 101 12.69 8.71 -9.71
N ILE A 102 12.69 7.49 -9.18
CA ILE A 102 12.04 7.18 -7.90
C ILE A 102 12.72 7.90 -6.73
N ARG A 103 14.07 7.98 -6.71
CA ARG A 103 14.80 8.76 -5.71
C ARG A 103 14.44 10.24 -5.75
N ASP A 104 14.42 10.82 -6.96
CA ASP A 104 14.04 12.22 -7.16
C ASP A 104 12.59 12.48 -6.70
N MET A 105 11.68 11.54 -6.96
CA MET A 105 10.30 11.62 -6.45
C MET A 105 10.26 11.60 -4.91
N ILE A 106 11.02 10.71 -4.27
CA ILE A 106 11.08 10.63 -2.80
C ILE A 106 11.61 11.94 -2.22
N ASP A 107 12.69 12.48 -2.79
CA ASP A 107 13.32 13.73 -2.35
C ASP A 107 12.41 14.96 -2.54
N SER A 108 11.46 14.89 -3.48
CA SER A 108 10.49 15.95 -3.76
C SER A 108 9.23 15.91 -2.89
N VAL A 109 9.06 14.88 -2.06
CA VAL A 109 7.90 14.75 -1.19
C VAL A 109 7.99 15.77 -0.06
N ASP A 110 6.86 16.39 0.31
CA ASP A 110 6.78 17.22 1.49
C ASP A 110 7.11 16.45 2.76
N ASP A 111 8.15 16.89 3.47
CA ASP A 111 8.72 16.16 4.60
C ASP A 111 7.72 15.97 5.73
N GLU A 112 6.93 17.02 6.05
CA GLU A 112 5.91 16.93 7.09
C GLU A 112 4.73 16.06 6.64
N GLY A 113 4.30 16.15 5.37
CA GLY A 113 3.29 15.28 4.80
C GLY A 113 3.69 13.80 4.84
N TYR A 114 4.95 13.50 4.54
CA TYR A 114 5.49 12.15 4.70
C TYR A 114 5.47 11.69 6.16
N ALA A 115 5.96 12.55 7.06
CA ALA A 115 6.03 12.23 8.48
C ALA A 115 4.63 12.00 9.10
N GLN A 116 3.64 12.81 8.75
CA GLN A 116 2.25 12.60 9.18
C GLN A 116 1.66 11.28 8.67
N ASN A 117 2.03 10.84 7.46
CA ASN A 117 1.66 9.51 6.98
C ASN A 117 2.29 8.41 7.82
N GLY A 118 3.57 8.56 8.18
CA GLY A 118 4.29 7.65 9.05
C GLY A 118 3.69 7.58 10.45
N ASP A 119 3.34 8.73 11.05
CA ASP A 119 2.68 8.79 12.36
C ASP A 119 1.32 8.04 12.34
N ALA A 120 0.57 8.13 11.24
CA ALA A 120 -0.67 7.37 11.08
C ALA A 120 -0.40 5.86 10.99
N LEU A 121 0.66 5.45 10.27
CA LEU A 121 1.06 4.05 10.15
C LEU A 121 1.67 3.48 11.43
N ALA A 122 2.24 4.32 12.30
CA ALA A 122 2.76 3.92 13.60
C ALA A 122 1.70 3.27 14.51
N THR A 123 0.45 3.65 14.32
CA THR A 123 -0.71 3.14 15.11
C THR A 123 -1.62 2.22 14.28
N TRP A 124 -1.24 1.90 13.03
CA TRP A 124 -2.04 1.04 12.17
C TRP A 124 -1.99 -0.41 12.65
N ASP A 125 -3.14 -0.92 13.07
CA ASP A 125 -3.40 -2.34 13.31
C ASP A 125 -4.85 -2.63 12.90
N PHE A 126 -5.02 -3.44 11.86
CA PHE A 126 -6.32 -3.70 11.23
C PHE A 126 -6.73 -5.19 11.31
N GLU A 127 -5.95 -6.02 12.00
CA GLU A 127 -6.16 -7.46 12.02
C GLU A 127 -7.55 -7.85 12.53
N ALA A 128 -8.00 -7.22 13.61
CA ALA A 128 -9.28 -7.49 14.22
C ALA A 128 -10.49 -7.06 13.37
N GLU A 129 -10.27 -6.20 12.36
CA GLU A 129 -11.32 -5.64 11.52
C GLU A 129 -11.42 -6.30 10.14
N LEU A 130 -10.51 -7.22 9.79
CA LEU A 130 -10.52 -7.91 8.50
C LEU A 130 -11.87 -8.57 8.19
N GLY A 131 -12.51 -9.18 9.18
CA GLY A 131 -13.81 -9.82 9.05
C GLY A 131 -14.97 -8.89 8.67
N LEU A 132 -14.78 -7.56 8.69
CA LEU A 132 -15.74 -6.58 8.21
C LEU A 132 -15.69 -6.38 6.69
N ILE A 133 -14.66 -6.91 6.01
CA ILE A 133 -14.53 -6.82 4.55
C ILE A 133 -15.30 -7.96 3.91
N GLU A 134 -16.46 -7.64 3.32
CA GLU A 134 -17.40 -8.60 2.73
C GLU A 134 -17.33 -8.62 1.19
N CYS A 135 -16.77 -7.58 0.56
CA CYS A 135 -16.62 -7.53 -0.89
C CYS A 135 -15.56 -8.53 -1.39
N PRO A 136 -15.56 -8.92 -2.68
CA PRO A 136 -14.46 -9.67 -3.27
C PRO A 136 -13.12 -8.96 -3.12
N VAL A 137 -12.07 -9.72 -2.78
CA VAL A 137 -10.72 -9.22 -2.51
C VAL A 137 -9.69 -9.95 -3.36
N LEU A 138 -8.79 -9.18 -3.98
CA LEU A 138 -7.54 -9.69 -4.53
C LEU A 138 -6.37 -9.16 -3.70
N THR A 139 -5.48 -10.05 -3.27
CA THR A 139 -4.19 -9.64 -2.68
C THR A 139 -3.05 -9.89 -3.67
N ILE A 140 -2.15 -8.91 -3.84
CA ILE A 140 -0.99 -9.02 -4.72
C ILE A 140 0.28 -8.75 -3.92
N ALA A 141 1.20 -9.72 -3.91
CA ALA A 141 2.50 -9.61 -3.23
C ALA A 141 3.65 -9.72 -4.23
N GLY A 142 4.74 -8.99 -3.97
CA GLY A 142 6.02 -9.32 -4.58
C GLY A 142 6.70 -10.45 -3.81
N ALA A 143 7.22 -11.46 -4.50
CA ALA A 143 7.85 -12.64 -3.88
C ALA A 143 9.04 -12.29 -2.97
N SER A 144 9.72 -11.19 -3.27
CA SER A 144 10.90 -10.70 -2.55
C SER A 144 10.64 -9.41 -1.76
N ASP A 145 9.39 -9.08 -1.44
CA ASP A 145 9.05 -7.88 -0.65
C ASP A 145 9.45 -8.06 0.82
N PRO A 146 10.46 -7.32 1.33
CA PRO A 146 10.87 -7.40 2.73
C PRO A 146 10.00 -6.55 3.66
N THR A 147 9.19 -5.67 3.10
CA THR A 147 8.34 -4.73 3.86
C THR A 147 6.98 -5.34 4.16
N CYS A 148 6.36 -5.93 3.14
CA CYS A 148 5.07 -6.62 3.22
C CYS A 148 5.18 -7.98 2.50
N PRO A 149 5.77 -8.99 3.15
CA PRO A 149 6.03 -10.28 2.53
C PRO A 149 4.73 -10.99 2.13
N PRO A 150 4.79 -11.99 1.22
CA PRO A 150 3.59 -12.73 0.78
C PRO A 150 2.71 -13.25 1.91
N ASP A 151 3.29 -13.68 3.03
CA ASP A 151 2.54 -14.15 4.20
C ASP A 151 1.64 -13.07 4.82
N ALA A 152 2.05 -11.79 4.76
CA ALA A 152 1.22 -10.68 5.24
C ALA A 152 -0.04 -10.51 4.38
N LEU A 153 0.10 -10.66 3.06
CA LEU A 153 -1.02 -10.61 2.12
C LEU A 153 -1.92 -11.85 2.23
N ALA A 154 -1.32 -13.03 2.40
CA ALA A 154 -2.07 -14.27 2.66
C ALA A 154 -2.90 -14.19 3.96
N LYS A 155 -2.37 -13.52 4.99
CA LYS A 155 -3.10 -13.26 6.24
C LYS A 155 -4.33 -12.39 6.01
N ILE A 156 -4.22 -11.34 5.18
CA ILE A 156 -5.36 -10.52 4.80
C ILE A 156 -6.40 -11.36 4.08
N ALA A 157 -6.00 -12.12 3.04
CA ALA A 157 -6.91 -12.96 2.28
C ALA A 157 -7.64 -14.01 3.14
N ALA A 158 -6.96 -14.56 4.14
CA ALA A 158 -7.55 -15.53 5.06
C ALA A 158 -8.48 -14.89 6.12
N GLY A 159 -8.34 -13.59 6.39
CA GLY A 159 -9.08 -12.89 7.43
C GLY A 159 -10.34 -12.18 6.98
N VAL A 160 -10.49 -11.89 5.68
CA VAL A 160 -11.69 -11.24 5.14
C VAL A 160 -12.87 -12.20 5.11
N SER A 161 -14.11 -11.69 5.20
CA SER A 161 -15.34 -12.49 5.13
C SER A 161 -15.82 -12.72 3.70
N GLY A 162 -15.44 -11.83 2.77
CA GLY A 162 -15.76 -11.97 1.35
C GLY A 162 -14.88 -13.00 0.63
N PRO A 163 -15.19 -13.32 -0.63
CA PRO A 163 -14.33 -14.13 -1.48
C PRO A 163 -12.94 -13.49 -1.62
N ALA A 164 -11.87 -14.29 -1.52
CA ALA A 164 -10.52 -13.77 -1.61
C ALA A 164 -9.63 -14.60 -2.51
N GLU A 165 -8.85 -13.91 -3.34
CA GLU A 165 -7.82 -14.46 -4.20
C GLU A 165 -6.45 -13.87 -3.83
N SER A 166 -5.39 -14.63 -4.11
CA SER A 166 -4.02 -14.19 -3.81
C SER A 166 -3.10 -14.50 -4.98
N VAL A 167 -2.31 -13.50 -5.36
CA VAL A 167 -1.28 -13.61 -6.39
C VAL A 167 0.07 -13.20 -5.80
N VAL A 168 1.09 -14.02 -6.04
CA VAL A 168 2.49 -13.69 -5.73
C VAL A 168 3.24 -13.57 -7.05
N ILE A 169 3.84 -12.40 -7.28
CA ILE A 169 4.56 -12.07 -8.51
C ILE A 169 6.06 -12.24 -8.28
N ASP A 170 6.71 -13.04 -9.12
CA ASP A 170 8.15 -13.30 -9.08
C ASP A 170 8.75 -13.16 -10.52
N PRO A 171 9.74 -12.27 -10.73
CA PRO A 171 10.36 -11.40 -9.73
C PRO A 171 9.46 -10.23 -9.30
N GLY A 172 9.61 -9.79 -8.06
CA GLY A 172 8.90 -8.61 -7.54
C GLY A 172 9.26 -8.34 -6.08
N ALA A 173 9.47 -7.06 -5.76
CA ALA A 173 9.62 -6.58 -4.40
C ALA A 173 8.43 -5.67 -4.02
N HIS A 174 8.62 -4.68 -3.17
CA HIS A 174 7.53 -3.83 -2.65
C HIS A 174 6.84 -3.00 -3.75
N GLN A 175 7.59 -2.48 -4.72
CA GLN A 175 7.03 -1.76 -5.88
C GLN A 175 6.76 -2.72 -7.05
N VAL A 176 6.08 -3.82 -6.77
CA VAL A 176 5.79 -4.89 -7.72
C VAL A 176 5.08 -4.41 -8.98
N ALA A 177 4.24 -3.38 -8.88
CA ALA A 177 3.54 -2.77 -10.02
C ALA A 177 4.50 -2.06 -11.00
N ILE A 178 5.63 -1.54 -10.50
CA ILE A 178 6.68 -0.91 -11.33
C ILE A 178 7.66 -1.97 -11.83
N GLU A 179 8.01 -2.91 -10.97
CA GLU A 179 9.02 -3.92 -11.26
C GLU A 179 8.54 -4.98 -12.25
N ASN A 180 7.29 -5.39 -12.14
CA ASN A 180 6.65 -6.37 -13.04
C ASN A 180 5.24 -5.90 -13.45
N PRO A 181 5.14 -4.84 -14.29
CA PRO A 181 3.85 -4.25 -14.64
C PRO A 181 2.95 -5.18 -15.46
N ALA A 182 3.52 -6.12 -16.22
CA ALA A 182 2.73 -7.04 -17.04
C ALA A 182 1.89 -7.95 -16.14
N ASP A 183 2.53 -8.72 -15.26
CA ASP A 183 1.84 -9.67 -14.39
C ASP A 183 0.92 -8.95 -13.38
N PHE A 184 1.34 -7.76 -12.91
CA PHE A 184 0.51 -6.94 -12.03
C PHE A 184 -0.79 -6.48 -12.72
N ASN A 185 -0.68 -5.96 -13.95
CA ASN A 185 -1.84 -5.49 -14.70
C ASN A 185 -2.73 -6.65 -15.15
N ASP A 186 -2.17 -7.80 -15.49
CA ASP A 186 -2.93 -8.98 -15.88
C ASP A 186 -3.78 -9.47 -14.69
N ALA A 187 -3.19 -9.63 -13.51
CA ALA A 187 -3.92 -10.00 -12.29
C ALA A 187 -5.03 -9.00 -11.95
N LEU A 188 -4.70 -7.70 -12.00
CA LEU A 188 -5.65 -6.62 -11.74
C LEU A 188 -6.81 -6.62 -12.73
N THR A 189 -6.52 -6.70 -14.03
CA THR A 189 -7.51 -6.63 -15.09
C THR A 189 -8.44 -7.84 -15.06
N GLN A 190 -7.88 -9.05 -14.83
CA GLN A 190 -8.68 -10.26 -14.69
C GLN A 190 -9.68 -10.14 -13.54
N PHE A 191 -9.23 -9.73 -12.37
CA PHE A 191 -10.08 -9.60 -11.18
C PHE A 191 -11.16 -8.54 -11.32
N LEU A 192 -10.86 -7.38 -11.93
CA LEU A 192 -11.83 -6.29 -12.09
C LEU A 192 -12.81 -6.52 -13.24
N ALA A 193 -12.55 -7.48 -14.15
CA ALA A 193 -13.46 -7.80 -15.27
C ALA A 193 -14.57 -8.80 -14.88
N GLU A 194 -14.47 -9.46 -13.74
CA GLU A 194 -15.48 -10.40 -13.21
C GLU A 194 -16.68 -9.66 -12.58
#